data_2cb98eb69d6a4b21c4e436b4c46e96f9
#
_entry.id   2cb98eb69d6a4b21c4e436b4c46e96f9
#
_cell.length_a   1.000
_cell.length_b   1.000
_cell.length_c   1.000
_cell.angle_alpha   90.00
_cell.angle_beta   90.00
_cell.angle_gamma   90.00
#
_symmetry.space_group_name_H-M   'P 1'
#
loop_
_entity.id
_entity.type
_entity.pdbx_description
1 polymer ?
#
loop_
_entity_poly.entity_id
_entity_poly.type
_entity_poly.pdbx_seq_one_letter_code
_entity_poly.pdbx_strand_id
1 'polypeptide(L)'
;MEFAYVGSYTTKKRGGLGQGGISVFRRPSREQKWEEIQIVSRMNPSFLALGKKKHVLYTVQSDGEYVAAYAIDDQDGSLQLLNERKIGFHNGVFLQTDREDSFLVVSACSGGNDGGIVTIRLLEDGSFGDIAGIEIPTGELGPLRAAQNAVKPHQTRFTPDYRYLVEIDKGTDSVNTYTMDNEGILSLRQTLHVRPGSCPRHIAFHPNGKLAYLLTEWFGSVVACRYEDGVFMPLAIVPTLPPDFLGAKNSAAEIEVHPNGRFLYASNREHSSIASFTIGPDGLLTPNGWCTEQIAKPRFFAISKDGTELYAANEKGHNVTRYLIDPETGKLTYADADMIASAPACIVFTEK
;
A
#
# COMPACT_ATOMS: atom_id res chain seq x y z
N MET A 1 2.05 16.60 18.52
CA MET A 1 0.70 16.29 18.00
C MET A 1 0.85 15.34 16.84
N GLU A 2 0.14 14.21 16.83
CA GLU A 2 0.14 13.24 15.74
C GLU A 2 -1.24 13.21 15.10
N PHE A 3 -1.29 13.00 13.79
CA PHE A 3 -2.51 12.81 13.03
C PHE A 3 -2.47 11.50 12.26
N ALA A 4 -3.63 10.82 12.17
CA ALA A 4 -3.82 9.63 11.38
C ALA A 4 -4.98 9.83 10.40
N TYR A 5 -4.79 9.44 9.16
CA TYR A 5 -5.81 9.49 8.12
C TYR A 5 -6.12 8.06 7.68
N VAL A 6 -7.36 7.65 7.87
CA VAL A 6 -7.82 6.28 7.57
C VAL A 6 -8.77 6.30 6.39
N GLY A 7 -8.33 5.74 5.28
CA GLY A 7 -9.16 5.53 4.10
C GLY A 7 -9.95 4.23 4.20
N SER A 8 -11.25 4.28 3.91
CA SER A 8 -12.19 3.19 4.20
C SER A 8 -13.00 2.78 2.99
N TYR A 9 -13.35 1.50 2.91
CA TYR A 9 -14.46 1.11 2.06
C TYR A 9 -15.78 1.55 2.68
N THR A 10 -16.61 2.20 1.87
CA THR A 10 -17.90 2.74 2.32
C THR A 10 -19.07 1.95 1.76
N THR A 11 -18.91 1.32 0.58
CA THR A 11 -19.99 0.57 -0.08
C THR A 11 -20.13 -0.83 0.52
N LYS A 12 -21.38 -1.31 0.64
CA LYS A 12 -21.69 -2.68 1.09
C LYS A 12 -21.00 -3.75 0.24
N LYS A 13 -20.87 -3.53 -1.07
CA LYS A 13 -20.17 -4.42 -2.00
C LYS A 13 -18.71 -4.66 -1.57
N ARG A 14 -18.06 -3.68 -0.95
CA ARG A 14 -16.69 -3.75 -0.45
C ARG A 14 -16.61 -4.04 1.05
N GLY A 15 -17.71 -4.39 1.71
CA GLY A 15 -17.74 -4.65 3.14
C GLY A 15 -17.92 -3.41 4.01
N GLY A 16 -18.14 -2.24 3.41
CA GLY A 16 -18.39 -0.99 4.14
C GLY A 16 -19.81 -0.91 4.72
N LEU A 17 -19.99 -0.01 5.67
CA LEU A 17 -21.24 0.18 6.42
C LEU A 17 -22.24 1.11 5.72
N GLY A 18 -21.95 1.58 4.51
CA GLY A 18 -22.81 2.52 3.76
C GLY A 18 -22.58 3.99 4.10
N GLN A 19 -21.57 4.28 4.90
CA GLN A 19 -21.16 5.62 5.33
C GLN A 19 -19.65 5.68 5.56
N GLY A 20 -19.13 6.86 5.85
CA GLY A 20 -17.72 7.11 6.11
C GLY A 20 -17.00 7.65 4.88
N GLY A 21 -15.71 7.43 4.81
CA GLY A 21 -14.82 7.96 3.79
C GLY A 21 -13.39 7.99 4.30
N ILE A 22 -12.82 9.19 4.48
CA ILE A 22 -11.55 9.39 5.15
C ILE A 22 -11.85 9.84 6.58
N SER A 23 -11.52 9.02 7.57
CA SER A 23 -11.56 9.42 8.98
C SER A 23 -10.23 10.07 9.37
N VAL A 24 -10.30 11.23 10.00
CA VAL A 24 -9.14 11.96 10.52
C VAL A 24 -9.12 11.82 12.02
N PHE A 25 -8.00 11.32 12.53
CA PHE A 25 -7.77 11.17 13.96
C PHE A 25 -6.59 12.02 14.39
N ARG A 26 -6.63 12.49 15.66
CA ARG A 26 -5.49 13.15 16.31
C ARG A 26 -5.19 12.53 17.65
N ARG A 27 -3.96 12.64 18.12
CA ARG A 27 -3.56 12.43 19.52
C ARG A 27 -2.46 13.41 19.92
N PRO A 28 -2.52 14.00 21.11
CA PRO A 28 -1.50 14.96 21.57
C PRO A 28 -0.15 14.30 21.83
N SER A 29 -0.15 13.06 22.31
CA SER A 29 1.04 12.23 22.54
C SER A 29 0.73 10.74 22.41
N ARG A 30 1.74 9.89 22.37
CA ARG A 30 1.58 8.43 22.20
C ARG A 30 0.91 7.71 23.36
N GLU A 31 0.93 8.31 24.55
CA GLU A 31 0.27 7.78 25.74
C GLU A 31 -1.24 8.06 25.75
N GLN A 32 -1.70 8.95 24.87
CA GLN A 32 -3.10 9.32 24.76
C GLN A 32 -3.80 8.57 23.63
N LYS A 33 -5.13 8.44 23.78
CA LYS A 33 -5.99 7.81 22.81
C LYS A 33 -6.15 8.68 21.57
N TRP A 34 -6.41 8.01 20.44
CA TRP A 34 -6.82 8.68 19.23
C TRP A 34 -8.23 9.23 19.33
N GLU A 35 -8.43 10.46 18.95
CA GLU A 35 -9.71 11.15 18.87
C GLU A 35 -10.08 11.40 17.41
N GLU A 36 -11.26 10.96 16.97
CA GLU A 36 -11.78 11.29 15.64
C GLU A 36 -12.23 12.75 15.61
N ILE A 37 -11.65 13.54 14.71
CA ILE A 37 -11.92 14.98 14.59
C ILE A 37 -12.70 15.34 13.33
N GLN A 38 -12.64 14.48 12.30
CA GLN A 38 -13.33 14.72 11.03
C GLN A 38 -13.61 13.41 10.30
N ILE A 39 -14.73 13.35 9.61
CA ILE A 39 -15.02 12.35 8.57
C ILE A 39 -15.26 13.10 7.25
N VAL A 40 -14.37 12.91 6.27
CA VAL A 40 -14.58 13.39 4.91
C VAL A 40 -15.38 12.35 4.14
N SER A 41 -16.65 12.67 3.84
CA SER A 41 -17.53 11.77 3.10
C SER A 41 -17.00 11.57 1.67
N ARG A 42 -16.64 10.34 1.33
CA ARG A 42 -16.14 9.95 0.02
C ARG A 42 -16.38 8.46 -0.23
N MET A 43 -16.71 8.10 -1.47
CA MET A 43 -16.91 6.69 -1.84
C MET A 43 -15.56 5.97 -1.96
N ASN A 44 -15.38 4.93 -1.15
CA ASN A 44 -14.26 3.98 -1.20
C ASN A 44 -12.85 4.63 -1.37
N PRO A 45 -12.40 5.58 -0.53
CA PRO A 45 -11.02 6.07 -0.55
C PRO A 45 -10.07 4.98 -0.02
N SER A 46 -9.71 4.04 -0.89
CA SER A 46 -9.10 2.76 -0.47
C SER A 46 -7.57 2.80 -0.36
N PHE A 47 -6.94 3.86 -0.84
CA PHE A 47 -5.52 4.10 -0.66
C PHE A 47 -5.26 5.60 -0.51
N LEU A 48 -4.34 5.92 0.39
CA LEU A 48 -3.95 7.28 0.75
C LEU A 48 -2.44 7.44 0.59
N ALA A 49 -1.99 8.61 0.16
CA ALA A 49 -0.60 9.01 0.24
C ALA A 49 -0.47 10.47 0.65
N LEU A 50 0.59 10.77 1.39
CA LEU A 50 0.97 12.14 1.75
C LEU A 50 1.95 12.69 0.73
N GLY A 51 1.81 13.97 0.42
CA GLY A 51 2.87 14.71 -0.25
C GLY A 51 4.14 14.69 0.60
N LYS A 52 5.31 14.69 -0.04
CA LYS A 52 6.61 14.64 0.64
C LYS A 52 7.08 16.01 1.11
N LYS A 53 6.73 17.04 0.34
CA LYS A 53 7.07 18.44 0.59
C LYS A 53 5.84 19.31 0.80
N LYS A 54 4.71 18.91 0.20
CA LYS A 54 3.44 19.63 0.28
C LYS A 54 2.55 19.00 1.34
N HIS A 55 1.90 19.81 2.14
CA HIS A 55 0.95 19.35 3.16
C HIS A 55 -0.39 18.97 2.52
N VAL A 56 -0.37 17.93 1.70
CA VAL A 56 -1.52 17.45 0.92
C VAL A 56 -1.67 15.95 1.11
N LEU A 57 -2.90 15.51 1.33
CA LEU A 57 -3.32 14.12 1.31
C LEU A 57 -3.96 13.81 -0.04
N TYR A 58 -3.47 12.77 -0.71
CA TYR A 58 -4.02 12.25 -1.95
C TYR A 58 -4.75 10.93 -1.72
N THR A 59 -5.83 10.70 -2.48
CA THR A 59 -6.57 9.43 -2.40
C THR A 59 -7.04 8.95 -3.77
N VAL A 60 -7.05 7.63 -3.97
CA VAL A 60 -7.77 6.96 -5.06
C VAL A 60 -9.20 6.65 -4.63
N GLN A 61 -10.07 6.44 -5.61
CA GLN A 61 -11.43 5.96 -5.42
C GLN A 61 -11.59 4.56 -6.02
N SER A 62 -11.66 3.53 -5.17
CA SER A 62 -12.03 2.18 -5.65
C SER A 62 -13.47 2.15 -6.15
N ASP A 63 -13.71 1.38 -7.21
CA ASP A 63 -14.97 1.31 -7.96
C ASP A 63 -15.39 2.66 -8.62
N GLY A 64 -14.48 3.64 -8.67
CA GLY A 64 -14.65 4.91 -9.33
C GLY A 64 -13.46 5.26 -10.22
N GLU A 65 -13.52 6.43 -10.87
CA GLU A 65 -12.52 6.89 -11.84
C GLU A 65 -11.74 8.13 -11.36
N TYR A 66 -11.88 8.51 -10.10
CA TYR A 66 -11.34 9.76 -9.60
C TYR A 66 -10.21 9.56 -8.59
N VAL A 67 -9.32 10.52 -8.58
CA VAL A 67 -8.40 10.83 -7.47
C VAL A 67 -8.80 12.16 -6.86
N ALA A 68 -8.49 12.38 -5.59
CA ALA A 68 -8.73 13.65 -4.92
C ALA A 68 -7.51 14.10 -4.13
N ALA A 69 -7.30 15.42 -4.07
CA ALA A 69 -6.27 16.09 -3.30
C ALA A 69 -6.93 16.93 -2.20
N TYR A 70 -6.40 16.83 -0.99
CA TYR A 70 -6.85 17.56 0.18
C TYR A 70 -5.69 18.30 0.82
N ALA A 71 -5.84 19.60 1.04
CA ALA A 71 -4.93 20.33 1.92
C ALA A 71 -5.12 19.84 3.36
N ILE A 72 -4.02 19.68 4.08
CA ILE A 72 -4.01 19.35 5.50
C ILE A 72 -3.84 20.65 6.27
N ASP A 73 -4.76 20.95 7.19
CA ASP A 73 -4.64 22.10 8.06
C ASP A 73 -3.48 21.91 9.04
N ASP A 74 -2.62 22.91 9.12
CA ASP A 74 -1.43 22.87 9.96
C ASP A 74 -1.72 22.90 11.45
N GLN A 75 -2.88 23.35 11.90
CA GLN A 75 -3.21 23.50 13.31
C GLN A 75 -3.86 22.25 13.89
N ASP A 76 -4.86 21.72 13.17
CA ASP A 76 -5.68 20.63 13.70
C ASP A 76 -5.65 19.34 12.86
N GLY A 77 -4.98 19.34 11.70
CA GLY A 77 -4.88 18.18 10.82
C GLY A 77 -6.12 17.91 9.95
N SER A 78 -7.14 18.78 10.01
CA SER A 78 -8.34 18.62 9.20
C SER A 78 -8.06 18.72 7.72
N LEU A 79 -8.93 18.11 6.90
CA LEU A 79 -8.80 18.01 5.45
C LEU A 79 -9.75 18.97 4.75
N GLN A 80 -9.22 19.75 3.81
CA GLN A 80 -9.98 20.58 2.89
C GLN A 80 -9.74 20.13 1.45
N LEU A 81 -10.81 19.82 0.70
CA LEU A 81 -10.70 19.43 -0.69
C LEU A 81 -10.09 20.57 -1.54
N LEU A 82 -8.99 20.29 -2.22
CA LEU A 82 -8.40 21.18 -3.23
C LEU A 82 -9.09 20.97 -4.57
N ASN A 83 -8.97 19.78 -5.13
CA ASN A 83 -9.66 19.38 -6.35
C ASN A 83 -9.73 17.87 -6.52
N GLU A 84 -10.40 17.46 -7.60
CA GLU A 84 -10.51 16.08 -8.05
C GLU A 84 -10.10 15.97 -9.52
N ARG A 85 -9.57 14.80 -9.91
CA ARG A 85 -9.22 14.52 -11.30
C ARG A 85 -9.74 13.16 -11.73
N LYS A 86 -10.38 13.10 -12.90
CA LYS A 86 -10.72 11.83 -13.55
C LYS A 86 -9.46 11.26 -14.20
N ILE A 87 -9.16 9.97 -13.93
CA ILE A 87 -7.94 9.31 -14.40
C ILE A 87 -8.14 8.44 -15.65
N GLY A 88 -9.38 8.26 -16.12
CA GLY A 88 -9.68 7.45 -17.29
C GLY A 88 -9.72 5.93 -17.04
N PHE A 89 -9.41 5.49 -15.84
CA PHE A 89 -9.48 4.09 -15.41
C PHE A 89 -10.36 3.95 -14.18
N HIS A 90 -11.07 2.81 -14.08
CA HIS A 90 -11.80 2.45 -12.87
C HIS A 90 -10.86 1.82 -11.84
N ASN A 91 -11.27 1.88 -10.56
CA ASN A 91 -10.64 1.14 -9.48
C ASN A 91 -9.17 1.49 -9.29
N GLY A 92 -8.88 2.77 -9.00
CA GLY A 92 -7.58 3.17 -8.45
C GLY A 92 -7.27 2.38 -7.18
N VAL A 93 -6.04 1.84 -7.06
CA VAL A 93 -5.65 0.94 -5.97
C VAL A 93 -4.39 1.38 -5.23
N PHE A 94 -3.59 2.24 -5.84
CA PHE A 94 -2.37 2.77 -5.26
C PHE A 94 -2.05 4.14 -5.85
N LEU A 95 -1.39 4.99 -5.08
CA LEU A 95 -0.81 6.24 -5.55
C LEU A 95 0.41 6.65 -4.70
N GLN A 96 1.32 7.39 -5.31
CA GLN A 96 2.49 7.93 -4.66
C GLN A 96 2.98 9.19 -5.40
N THR A 97 3.50 10.18 -4.68
CA THR A 97 4.20 11.32 -5.29
C THR A 97 5.67 11.00 -5.57
N ASP A 98 6.26 11.70 -6.53
CA ASP A 98 7.70 11.72 -6.72
C ASP A 98 8.40 12.45 -5.54
N ARG A 99 9.72 12.55 -5.58
CA ARG A 99 10.51 13.16 -4.50
C ARG A 99 10.18 14.63 -4.25
N GLU A 100 9.86 15.35 -5.30
CA GLU A 100 9.68 16.80 -5.28
C GLU A 100 8.20 17.24 -5.20
N ASP A 101 7.27 16.27 -5.20
CA ASP A 101 5.83 16.49 -5.37
C ASP A 101 5.50 17.26 -6.67
N SER A 102 6.21 16.93 -7.74
CA SER A 102 5.95 17.43 -9.09
C SER A 102 4.91 16.60 -9.81
N PHE A 103 4.87 15.29 -9.51
CA PHE A 103 3.95 14.33 -10.10
C PHE A 103 3.34 13.40 -9.05
N LEU A 104 2.07 13.06 -9.28
CA LEU A 104 1.41 11.92 -8.65
C LEU A 104 1.37 10.77 -9.66
N VAL A 105 1.81 9.58 -9.24
CA VAL A 105 1.67 8.35 -10.02
C VAL A 105 0.57 7.50 -9.42
N VAL A 106 -0.37 7.04 -10.23
CA VAL A 106 -1.56 6.27 -9.83
C VAL A 106 -1.59 4.94 -10.56
N SER A 107 -1.77 3.85 -9.82
CA SER A 107 -2.10 2.53 -10.38
C SER A 107 -3.59 2.29 -10.34
N ALA A 108 -4.17 1.82 -11.43
CA ALA A 108 -5.58 1.44 -11.53
C ALA A 108 -5.75 0.04 -12.12
N CYS A 109 -6.51 -0.78 -11.42
CA CYS A 109 -6.80 -2.17 -11.79
C CYS A 109 -8.15 -2.32 -12.47
N SER A 110 -8.46 -1.63 -13.52
CA SER A 110 -9.80 -1.61 -14.14
C SER A 110 -10.61 -2.91 -14.05
N GLY A 111 -11.90 -2.80 -13.84
CA GLY A 111 -12.80 -3.94 -13.64
C GLY A 111 -13.21 -4.62 -14.95
N GLY A 112 -12.33 -5.46 -15.52
CA GLY A 112 -12.66 -6.26 -16.71
C GLY A 112 -12.04 -5.79 -18.02
N ASN A 113 -11.46 -4.58 -18.05
CA ASN A 113 -10.59 -4.07 -19.09
C ASN A 113 -9.17 -3.91 -18.55
N ASP A 114 -8.20 -3.62 -19.41
CA ASP A 114 -6.84 -3.36 -18.99
C ASP A 114 -6.80 -2.18 -18.00
N GLY A 115 -5.99 -2.36 -16.96
CA GLY A 115 -5.61 -1.32 -16.03
C GLY A 115 -4.53 -0.42 -16.62
N GLY A 116 -4.13 0.60 -15.87
CA GLY A 116 -3.09 1.52 -16.32
C GLY A 116 -2.39 2.24 -15.18
N ILE A 117 -1.29 2.88 -15.55
CA ILE A 117 -0.53 3.80 -14.72
C ILE A 117 -0.78 5.20 -15.25
N VAL A 118 -1.18 6.11 -14.38
CA VAL A 118 -1.43 7.51 -14.76
C VAL A 118 -0.48 8.40 -13.99
N THR A 119 0.24 9.27 -14.70
CA THR A 119 1.06 10.31 -14.10
C THR A 119 0.31 11.64 -14.21
N ILE A 120 0.17 12.35 -13.10
CA ILE A 120 -0.57 13.62 -13.01
C ILE A 120 0.40 14.69 -12.52
N ARG A 121 0.50 15.81 -13.22
CA ARG A 121 1.27 16.98 -12.80
C ARG A 121 0.63 17.58 -11.55
N LEU A 122 1.43 17.88 -10.54
CA LEU A 122 0.99 18.57 -9.33
C LEU A 122 1.34 20.06 -9.41
N LEU A 123 0.35 20.91 -9.10
CA LEU A 123 0.51 22.36 -9.04
C LEU A 123 1.25 22.79 -7.77
N GLU A 124 1.56 24.05 -7.63
CA GLU A 124 2.32 24.60 -6.52
C GLU A 124 1.65 24.35 -5.16
N ASP A 125 0.33 24.47 -5.10
CA ASP A 125 -0.49 24.19 -3.92
C ASP A 125 -0.73 22.68 -3.66
N GLY A 126 -0.21 21.80 -4.53
CA GLY A 126 -0.40 20.36 -4.47
C GLY A 126 -1.70 19.84 -5.10
N SER A 127 -2.54 20.70 -5.66
CA SER A 127 -3.69 20.29 -6.45
C SER A 127 -3.28 19.66 -7.78
N PHE A 128 -4.21 18.96 -8.43
CA PHE A 128 -3.95 18.31 -9.71
C PHE A 128 -3.98 19.29 -10.89
N GLY A 129 -2.92 19.30 -11.66
CA GLY A 129 -2.87 19.85 -13.00
C GLY A 129 -3.30 18.82 -14.05
N ASP A 130 -2.67 18.83 -15.22
CA ASP A 130 -3.00 17.94 -16.32
C ASP A 130 -2.43 16.53 -16.12
N ILE A 131 -3.06 15.53 -16.76
CA ILE A 131 -2.47 14.21 -16.94
C ILE A 131 -1.23 14.38 -17.81
N ALA A 132 -0.08 13.99 -17.26
CA ALA A 132 1.22 14.08 -17.92
C ALA A 132 1.45 12.87 -18.83
N GLY A 133 1.07 11.67 -18.38
CA GLY A 133 1.25 10.44 -19.13
C GLY A 133 0.28 9.34 -18.71
N ILE A 134 0.06 8.40 -19.62
CA ILE A 134 -0.68 7.16 -19.39
C ILE A 134 0.15 6.04 -19.95
N GLU A 135 0.40 5.02 -19.12
CA GLU A 135 1.06 3.79 -19.51
C GLU A 135 0.12 2.61 -19.28
N ILE A 136 -0.09 1.79 -20.30
CA ILE A 136 -0.83 0.53 -20.19
C ILE A 136 0.21 -0.59 -20.32
N PRO A 137 0.58 -1.26 -19.20
CA PRO A 137 1.53 -2.36 -19.25
C PRO A 137 1.07 -3.44 -20.21
N THR A 138 2.01 -4.10 -20.85
CA THR A 138 1.74 -5.20 -21.79
C THR A 138 2.36 -6.49 -21.28
N GLY A 139 1.77 -7.63 -21.58
CA GLY A 139 2.29 -8.93 -21.20
C GLY A 139 1.27 -10.05 -21.39
N GLU A 140 1.75 -11.28 -21.30
CA GLU A 140 0.88 -12.45 -21.30
C GLU A 140 0.13 -12.55 -19.97
N LEU A 141 -1.20 -12.73 -20.05
CA LEU A 141 -2.03 -12.87 -18.87
C LEU A 141 -1.77 -14.20 -18.16
N GLY A 142 -1.73 -14.14 -16.85
CA GLY A 142 -1.53 -15.32 -16.00
C GLY A 142 -2.65 -16.36 -16.13
N PRO A 143 -2.43 -17.57 -15.57
CA PRO A 143 -3.31 -18.72 -15.78
C PRO A 143 -4.66 -18.63 -15.01
N LEU A 144 -4.76 -17.78 -14.00
CA LEU A 144 -5.97 -17.64 -13.16
C LEU A 144 -7.00 -16.75 -13.85
N ARG A 145 -7.65 -17.23 -14.90
CA ARG A 145 -8.50 -16.43 -15.81
C ARG A 145 -9.54 -15.54 -15.10
N ALA A 146 -10.10 -15.97 -13.97
CA ALA A 146 -11.05 -15.15 -13.21
C ALA A 146 -10.40 -13.95 -12.50
N ALA A 147 -9.12 -14.09 -12.09
CA ALA A 147 -8.36 -13.06 -11.38
C ALA A 147 -7.43 -12.27 -12.33
N GLN A 148 -6.95 -12.92 -13.40
CA GLN A 148 -5.97 -12.42 -14.36
C GLN A 148 -6.57 -12.29 -15.76
N ASN A 149 -7.70 -11.59 -15.87
CA ASN A 149 -8.44 -11.40 -17.11
C ASN A 149 -8.06 -10.12 -17.88
N ALA A 150 -7.11 -9.35 -17.36
CA ALA A 150 -6.61 -8.10 -17.92
C ALA A 150 -5.28 -7.75 -17.25
N VAL A 151 -4.50 -6.81 -17.76
CA VAL A 151 -3.37 -6.21 -17.03
C VAL A 151 -3.91 -5.45 -15.82
N LYS A 152 -3.24 -5.58 -14.68
CA LYS A 152 -3.73 -5.07 -13.39
C LYS A 152 -2.60 -4.47 -12.55
N PRO A 153 -2.08 -3.30 -12.93
CA PRO A 153 -1.12 -2.56 -12.12
C PRO A 153 -1.69 -2.37 -10.72
N HIS A 154 -1.07 -2.99 -9.70
CA HIS A 154 -1.60 -2.91 -8.34
C HIS A 154 -0.81 -1.96 -7.45
N GLN A 155 0.47 -1.81 -7.70
CA GLN A 155 1.33 -0.86 -7.03
C GLN A 155 2.33 -0.26 -8.01
N THR A 156 2.53 1.05 -7.97
CA THR A 156 3.65 1.74 -8.60
C THR A 156 4.46 2.45 -7.54
N ARG A 157 5.64 1.94 -7.23
CA ARG A 157 6.48 2.45 -6.14
C ARG A 157 7.82 2.95 -6.67
N PHE A 158 8.22 4.17 -6.27
CA PHE A 158 9.57 4.63 -6.54
C PHE A 158 10.60 3.80 -5.76
N THR A 159 11.73 3.54 -6.41
CA THR A 159 12.90 2.96 -5.73
C THR A 159 13.43 3.91 -4.66
N PRO A 160 14.19 3.43 -3.65
CA PRO A 160 14.67 4.28 -2.56
C PRO A 160 15.50 5.49 -3.01
N ASP A 161 16.21 5.36 -4.14
CA ASP A 161 16.98 6.43 -4.76
C ASP A 161 16.16 7.33 -5.71
N TYR A 162 14.88 6.99 -5.95
CA TYR A 162 13.96 7.66 -6.89
C TYR A 162 14.39 7.64 -8.37
N ARG A 163 15.34 6.79 -8.73
CA ARG A 163 15.79 6.67 -10.13
C ARG A 163 14.82 5.92 -11.01
N TYR A 164 14.07 5.01 -10.42
CA TYR A 164 13.12 4.14 -11.11
C TYR A 164 11.76 4.14 -10.43
N LEU A 165 10.73 3.86 -11.23
CA LEU A 165 9.39 3.51 -10.79
C LEU A 165 9.18 2.02 -11.03
N VAL A 166 8.78 1.28 -10.00
CA VAL A 166 8.52 -0.16 -10.07
C VAL A 166 7.03 -0.39 -10.03
N GLU A 167 6.51 -1.03 -11.05
CA GLU A 167 5.10 -1.40 -11.15
C GLU A 167 4.95 -2.92 -10.95
N ILE A 168 3.94 -3.29 -10.20
CA ILE A 168 3.60 -4.67 -9.86
C ILE A 168 2.29 -5.03 -10.53
N ASP A 169 2.33 -5.93 -11.53
CA ASP A 169 1.13 -6.33 -12.28
C ASP A 169 0.62 -7.71 -11.85
N LYS A 170 -0.59 -7.70 -11.29
CA LYS A 170 -1.29 -8.92 -10.87
C LYS A 170 -1.82 -9.74 -12.04
N GLY A 171 -2.12 -9.09 -13.17
CA GLY A 171 -2.72 -9.70 -14.35
C GLY A 171 -1.73 -10.53 -15.13
N THR A 172 -0.49 -10.06 -15.22
CA THR A 172 0.59 -10.65 -16.03
C THR A 172 1.66 -11.36 -15.20
N ASP A 173 1.51 -11.44 -13.87
CA ASP A 173 2.53 -12.00 -12.98
C ASP A 173 3.91 -11.35 -13.18
N SER A 174 3.96 -10.02 -13.28
CA SER A 174 5.19 -9.29 -13.59
C SER A 174 5.51 -8.16 -12.63
N VAL A 175 6.80 -7.80 -12.63
CA VAL A 175 7.36 -6.60 -12.01
C VAL A 175 8.05 -5.81 -13.10
N ASN A 176 7.51 -4.65 -13.44
CA ASN A 176 8.03 -3.78 -14.48
C ASN A 176 8.79 -2.60 -13.87
N THR A 177 9.98 -2.34 -14.38
CA THR A 177 10.80 -1.19 -13.97
C THR A 177 10.76 -0.14 -15.06
N TYR A 178 10.41 1.09 -14.71
CA TYR A 178 10.35 2.25 -15.61
C TYR A 178 11.33 3.32 -15.18
N THR A 179 11.81 4.10 -16.15
CA THR A 179 12.30 5.46 -15.92
C THR A 179 11.15 6.43 -16.13
N MET A 180 11.15 7.53 -15.41
CA MET A 180 10.22 8.65 -15.60
C MET A 180 11.04 9.89 -15.97
N ASP A 181 10.66 10.55 -17.06
CA ASP A 181 11.31 11.79 -17.49
C ASP A 181 10.74 13.03 -16.78
N ASN A 182 11.29 14.21 -17.09
CA ASN A 182 10.87 15.48 -16.50
C ASN A 182 9.47 15.95 -16.92
N GLU A 183 8.89 15.31 -17.93
CA GLU A 183 7.51 15.54 -18.36
C GLU A 183 6.51 14.57 -17.72
N GLY A 184 7.02 13.57 -16.96
CA GLY A 184 6.20 12.55 -16.31
C GLY A 184 5.90 11.36 -17.21
N ILE A 185 6.59 11.20 -18.33
CA ILE A 185 6.40 10.07 -19.26
C ILE A 185 7.21 8.88 -18.79
N LEU A 186 6.56 7.72 -18.76
CA LEU A 186 7.18 6.46 -18.36
C LEU A 186 7.80 5.75 -19.57
N SER A 187 8.99 5.16 -19.37
CA SER A 187 9.65 4.31 -20.37
C SER A 187 10.05 3.00 -19.72
N LEU A 188 9.53 1.89 -20.22
CA LEU A 188 9.83 0.54 -19.73
C LEU A 188 11.32 0.23 -19.94
N ARG A 189 11.98 -0.21 -18.87
CA ARG A 189 13.38 -0.59 -18.86
C ARG A 189 13.55 -2.11 -18.76
N GLN A 190 12.78 -2.76 -17.90
CA GLN A 190 12.90 -4.19 -17.62
C GLN A 190 11.58 -4.76 -17.12
N THR A 191 11.36 -6.04 -17.40
CA THR A 191 10.31 -6.88 -16.83
C THR A 191 10.91 -8.10 -16.17
N LEU A 192 10.55 -8.34 -14.90
CA LEU A 192 10.76 -9.62 -14.21
C LEU A 192 9.43 -10.38 -14.19
N HIS A 193 9.38 -11.57 -14.76
CA HIS A 193 8.25 -12.48 -14.59
C HIS A 193 8.44 -13.33 -13.34
N VAL A 194 7.40 -13.40 -12.51
CA VAL A 194 7.37 -14.26 -11.33
C VAL A 194 6.53 -15.51 -11.63
N ARG A 195 6.39 -16.39 -10.64
CA ARG A 195 5.65 -17.66 -10.82
C ARG A 195 4.24 -17.40 -11.36
N PRO A 196 3.84 -18.05 -12.48
CA PRO A 196 2.51 -17.90 -13.06
C PRO A 196 1.39 -18.22 -12.06
N GLY A 197 0.39 -17.36 -12.01
CA GLY A 197 -0.75 -17.46 -11.07
C GLY A 197 -0.46 -16.95 -9.66
N SER A 198 0.70 -16.33 -9.42
CA SER A 198 1.03 -15.81 -8.08
C SER A 198 0.33 -14.51 -7.73
N CYS A 199 -0.09 -13.73 -8.74
CA CYS A 199 -0.71 -12.42 -8.57
C CYS A 199 0.13 -11.51 -7.65
N PRO A 200 1.33 -11.07 -8.05
CA PRO A 200 2.15 -10.18 -7.25
C PRO A 200 1.37 -8.88 -6.97
N ARG A 201 1.52 -8.34 -5.77
CA ARG A 201 0.65 -7.25 -5.31
C ARG A 201 1.38 -6.00 -4.85
N HIS A 202 2.28 -6.13 -3.89
CA HIS A 202 3.06 -5.05 -3.31
C HIS A 202 4.53 -5.45 -3.16
N ILE A 203 5.41 -4.46 -3.18
CA ILE A 203 6.84 -4.62 -2.95
C ILE A 203 7.31 -3.71 -1.83
N ALA A 204 8.20 -4.20 -0.97
CA ALA A 204 8.89 -3.43 0.04
C ALA A 204 10.40 -3.43 -0.23
N PHE A 205 11.03 -2.26 -0.13
CA PHE A 205 12.48 -2.14 -0.24
C PHE A 205 13.12 -2.15 1.15
N HIS A 206 14.25 -2.84 1.25
CA HIS A 206 15.06 -2.79 2.45
C HIS A 206 15.79 -1.42 2.56
N PRO A 207 15.98 -0.86 3.77
CA PRO A 207 16.65 0.43 3.96
C PRO A 207 18.06 0.53 3.38
N ASN A 208 18.76 -0.62 3.20
CA ASN A 208 20.09 -0.62 2.57
C ASN A 208 20.07 -0.37 1.06
N GLY A 209 18.89 -0.30 0.42
CA GLY A 209 18.71 -0.07 -1.01
C GLY A 209 19.18 -1.21 -1.93
N LYS A 210 19.54 -2.40 -1.38
CA LYS A 210 20.10 -3.54 -2.14
C LYS A 210 19.19 -4.77 -2.16
N LEU A 211 18.11 -4.75 -1.39
CA LEU A 211 17.16 -5.85 -1.27
C LEU A 211 15.74 -5.34 -1.46
N ALA A 212 14.89 -6.18 -2.01
CA ALA A 212 13.47 -5.94 -2.15
C ALA A 212 12.69 -7.24 -1.89
N TYR A 213 11.45 -7.09 -1.42
CA TYR A 213 10.58 -8.19 -1.05
C TYR A 213 9.23 -8.01 -1.71
N LEU A 214 8.91 -8.90 -2.65
CA LEU A 214 7.69 -8.87 -3.43
C LEU A 214 6.66 -9.82 -2.80
N LEU A 215 5.50 -9.28 -2.43
CA LEU A 215 4.38 -10.05 -1.90
C LEU A 215 3.50 -10.56 -3.04
N THR A 216 3.21 -11.85 -3.05
CA THR A 216 2.24 -12.47 -3.96
C THR A 216 0.93 -12.71 -3.23
N GLU A 217 -0.16 -12.17 -3.79
CA GLU A 217 -1.47 -12.21 -3.15
C GLU A 217 -2.05 -13.62 -3.07
N TRP A 218 -2.01 -14.35 -4.21
CA TRP A 218 -2.75 -15.61 -4.33
C TRP A 218 -2.09 -16.76 -3.60
N PHE A 219 -0.77 -16.89 -3.75
CA PHE A 219 -0.04 -17.95 -3.03
C PHE A 219 0.32 -17.58 -1.60
N GLY A 220 0.19 -16.31 -1.22
CA GLY A 220 0.64 -15.86 0.09
C GLY A 220 2.10 -16.17 0.32
N SER A 221 2.95 -15.61 -0.52
CA SER A 221 4.40 -15.78 -0.37
C SER A 221 5.14 -14.47 -0.62
N VAL A 222 6.32 -14.37 -0.07
CA VAL A 222 7.28 -13.29 -0.33
C VAL A 222 8.38 -13.83 -1.20
N VAL A 223 8.63 -13.16 -2.32
CA VAL A 223 9.83 -13.36 -3.15
C VAL A 223 10.90 -12.40 -2.66
N ALA A 224 11.92 -12.90 -2.00
CA ALA A 224 13.10 -12.11 -1.64
C ALA A 224 13.96 -11.90 -2.89
N CYS A 225 14.37 -10.66 -3.15
CA CYS A 225 15.16 -10.28 -4.32
C CYS A 225 16.39 -9.47 -3.90
N ARG A 226 17.52 -9.72 -4.55
CA ARG A 226 18.56 -8.70 -4.65
C ARG A 226 18.09 -7.63 -5.64
N TYR A 227 18.39 -6.39 -5.33
CA TYR A 227 18.04 -5.24 -6.17
C TYR A 227 19.30 -4.43 -6.48
N GLU A 228 19.52 -4.14 -7.75
CA GLU A 228 20.62 -3.30 -8.22
C GLU A 228 20.21 -2.58 -9.50
N ASP A 229 20.31 -1.26 -9.52
CA ASP A 229 20.11 -0.40 -10.70
C ASP A 229 18.83 -0.70 -11.52
N GLY A 230 17.70 -0.86 -10.84
CA GLY A 230 16.41 -1.18 -11.46
C GLY A 230 16.18 -2.66 -11.76
N VAL A 231 17.16 -3.53 -11.50
CA VAL A 231 17.14 -4.97 -11.79
C VAL A 231 16.84 -5.76 -10.53
N PHE A 232 15.87 -6.68 -10.61
CA PHE A 232 15.52 -7.59 -9.53
C PHE A 232 16.04 -9.00 -9.84
N MET A 233 16.75 -9.59 -8.89
CA MET A 233 17.26 -10.96 -8.95
C MET A 233 16.66 -11.79 -7.81
N PRO A 234 15.69 -12.69 -8.10
CA PRO A 234 15.07 -13.53 -7.08
C PRO A 234 16.11 -14.39 -6.34
N LEU A 235 16.03 -14.45 -5.03
CA LEU A 235 16.89 -15.24 -4.13
C LEU A 235 16.14 -16.46 -3.57
N ALA A 236 14.93 -16.23 -3.04
CA ALA A 236 14.13 -17.27 -2.41
C ALA A 236 12.64 -16.89 -2.41
N ILE A 237 11.80 -17.89 -2.19
CA ILE A 237 10.34 -17.71 -1.98
C ILE A 237 9.99 -18.30 -0.62
N VAL A 238 9.34 -17.49 0.24
CA VAL A 238 8.98 -17.88 1.60
C VAL A 238 7.46 -17.70 1.80
N PRO A 239 6.72 -18.72 2.32
CA PRO A 239 5.30 -18.58 2.60
C PRO A 239 5.01 -17.54 3.69
N THR A 240 3.89 -16.81 3.56
CA THR A 240 3.38 -15.89 4.60
C THR A 240 2.39 -16.56 5.54
N LEU A 241 1.95 -17.77 5.22
CA LEU A 241 1.02 -18.55 6.02
C LEU A 241 1.75 -19.57 6.91
N PRO A 242 1.21 -19.88 8.09
CA PRO A 242 1.76 -20.96 8.90
C PRO A 242 1.60 -22.32 8.18
N PRO A 243 2.52 -23.28 8.44
CA PRO A 243 2.54 -24.57 7.73
C PRO A 243 1.28 -25.44 7.93
N ASP A 244 0.56 -25.21 9.02
CA ASP A 244 -0.66 -25.93 9.40
C ASP A 244 -1.96 -25.24 8.93
N PHE A 245 -1.86 -24.13 8.20
CA PHE A 245 -3.04 -23.47 7.63
C PHE A 245 -3.62 -24.28 6.48
N LEU A 246 -4.81 -24.85 6.70
CA LEU A 246 -5.54 -25.69 5.74
C LEU A 246 -6.60 -24.92 4.93
N GLY A 247 -6.61 -23.59 5.00
CA GLY A 247 -7.57 -22.77 4.25
C GLY A 247 -7.40 -22.90 2.74
N ALA A 248 -8.53 -23.03 2.00
CA ALA A 248 -8.54 -23.22 0.55
C ALA A 248 -8.10 -21.99 -0.24
N LYS A 249 -8.05 -20.80 0.36
CA LYS A 249 -7.69 -19.54 -0.27
C LYS A 249 -6.80 -18.73 0.64
N ASN A 250 -5.82 -18.07 0.06
CA ASN A 250 -5.13 -16.97 0.70
C ASN A 250 -5.36 -15.68 -0.08
N SER A 251 -5.13 -14.57 0.57
CA SER A 251 -5.20 -13.25 -0.03
C SER A 251 -4.28 -12.32 0.77
N ALA A 252 -2.97 -12.48 0.58
CA ALA A 252 -1.99 -11.58 1.18
C ALA A 252 -2.20 -10.14 0.67
N ALA A 253 -1.91 -9.14 1.48
CA ALA A 253 -2.27 -7.77 1.13
C ALA A 253 -1.12 -6.77 1.24
N GLU A 254 -0.60 -6.48 2.42
CA GLU A 254 0.44 -5.48 2.63
C GLU A 254 1.75 -6.12 3.03
N ILE A 255 2.85 -5.46 2.70
CA ILE A 255 4.21 -5.85 3.06
C ILE A 255 5.04 -4.62 3.38
N GLU A 256 5.74 -4.63 4.51
CA GLU A 256 6.68 -3.59 4.89
C GLU A 256 7.94 -4.16 5.55
N VAL A 257 9.08 -3.55 5.26
CA VAL A 257 10.33 -3.77 5.99
C VAL A 257 10.38 -2.78 7.15
N HIS A 258 10.67 -3.28 8.33
CA HIS A 258 10.89 -2.45 9.51
C HIS A 258 12.04 -1.44 9.26
N PRO A 259 11.96 -0.20 9.76
CA PRO A 259 12.98 0.83 9.52
C PRO A 259 14.42 0.44 9.89
N ASN A 260 14.60 -0.46 10.89
CA ASN A 260 15.92 -0.97 11.26
C ASN A 260 16.51 -2.01 10.29
N GLY A 261 15.74 -2.47 9.29
CA GLY A 261 16.14 -3.48 8.32
C GLY A 261 16.23 -4.92 8.85
N ARG A 262 15.92 -5.19 10.13
CA ARG A 262 16.03 -6.53 10.73
C ARG A 262 14.78 -7.40 10.54
N PHE A 263 13.63 -6.79 10.32
CA PHE A 263 12.34 -7.49 10.28
C PHE A 263 11.53 -7.10 9.04
N LEU A 264 10.68 -8.02 8.61
CA LEU A 264 9.69 -7.80 7.57
C LEU A 264 8.33 -8.31 8.07
N TYR A 265 7.26 -7.59 7.72
CA TYR A 265 5.88 -7.97 8.04
C TYR A 265 5.06 -8.12 6.76
N ALA A 266 4.11 -9.07 6.77
CA ALA A 266 3.18 -9.28 5.67
C ALA A 266 1.79 -9.65 6.22
N SER A 267 0.72 -9.03 5.67
CA SER A 267 -0.63 -9.29 6.10
C SER A 267 -1.33 -10.36 5.28
N ASN A 268 -2.08 -11.26 5.95
CA ASN A 268 -2.86 -12.34 5.38
C ASN A 268 -4.34 -12.13 5.69
N ARG A 269 -5.14 -11.73 4.70
CA ARG A 269 -6.55 -11.37 4.90
C ARG A 269 -7.43 -12.57 5.28
N GLU A 270 -7.24 -13.72 4.64
CA GLU A 270 -8.09 -14.88 4.90
C GLU A 270 -7.69 -15.62 6.18
N HIS A 271 -6.42 -15.68 6.50
CA HIS A 271 -5.93 -16.21 7.79
C HIS A 271 -6.13 -15.21 8.94
N SER A 272 -6.40 -13.94 8.63
CA SER A 272 -6.49 -12.87 9.63
C SER A 272 -5.25 -12.79 10.52
N SER A 273 -4.08 -12.57 9.90
CA SER A 273 -2.80 -12.44 10.61
C SER A 273 -1.87 -11.43 9.99
N ILE A 274 -0.91 -10.99 10.80
CA ILE A 274 0.34 -10.38 10.34
C ILE A 274 1.46 -11.41 10.56
N ALA A 275 2.05 -11.88 9.48
CA ALA A 275 3.27 -12.70 9.51
C ALA A 275 4.48 -11.81 9.76
N SER A 276 5.40 -12.22 10.61
CA SER A 276 6.68 -11.57 10.85
C SER A 276 7.83 -12.47 10.41
N PHE A 277 8.90 -11.85 9.91
CA PHE A 277 10.10 -12.51 9.43
C PHE A 277 11.33 -11.78 9.95
N THR A 278 12.39 -12.53 10.26
CA THR A 278 13.73 -11.98 10.45
C THR A 278 14.45 -11.94 9.10
N ILE A 279 15.12 -10.84 8.79
CA ILE A 279 15.93 -10.65 7.59
C ILE A 279 17.37 -11.00 7.92
N GLY A 280 17.92 -12.01 7.26
CA GLY A 280 19.34 -12.39 7.38
C GLY A 280 20.26 -11.40 6.64
N PRO A 281 21.58 -11.45 6.92
CA PRO A 281 22.57 -10.59 6.27
C PRO A 281 22.68 -10.83 4.75
N ASP A 282 22.25 -11.99 4.29
CA ASP A 282 22.15 -12.39 2.89
C ASP A 282 20.83 -11.96 2.21
N GLY A 283 19.90 -11.36 3.00
CA GLY A 283 18.57 -10.93 2.54
C GLY A 283 17.53 -12.04 2.58
N LEU A 284 17.87 -13.24 3.05
CA LEU A 284 16.91 -14.33 3.19
C LEU A 284 15.99 -14.12 4.40
N LEU A 285 14.76 -14.62 4.27
CA LEU A 285 13.73 -14.50 5.30
C LEU A 285 13.61 -15.79 6.12
N THR A 286 13.58 -15.64 7.44
CA THR A 286 13.23 -16.71 8.36
C THR A 286 11.91 -16.36 9.05
N PRO A 287 10.85 -17.22 8.98
CA PRO A 287 9.60 -16.97 9.68
C PRO A 287 9.83 -16.77 11.19
N ASN A 288 9.20 -15.74 11.75
CA ASN A 288 9.33 -15.34 13.15
C ASN A 288 7.99 -15.40 13.92
N GLY A 289 6.93 -15.85 13.26
CA GLY A 289 5.61 -16.08 13.84
C GLY A 289 4.48 -15.30 13.14
N TRP A 290 3.27 -15.50 13.66
CA TRP A 290 2.05 -14.92 13.15
C TRP A 290 1.24 -14.31 14.29
N CYS A 291 1.01 -13.01 14.23
CA CYS A 291 0.11 -12.33 15.15
C CYS A 291 -1.33 -12.45 14.60
N THR A 292 -2.24 -12.98 15.42
CA THR A 292 -3.68 -13.11 15.09
C THR A 292 -4.56 -12.39 16.09
N GLU A 293 -4.01 -11.91 17.20
CA GLU A 293 -4.76 -11.24 18.26
C GLU A 293 -5.40 -9.96 17.76
N GLN A 294 -6.73 -9.84 17.89
CA GLN A 294 -7.53 -8.68 17.46
C GLN A 294 -7.36 -8.30 15.97
N ILE A 295 -6.98 -9.25 15.12
CA ILE A 295 -6.85 -9.06 13.67
C ILE A 295 -8.06 -9.67 12.95
N ALA A 296 -8.70 -8.88 12.09
CA ALA A 296 -9.86 -9.30 11.32
C ALA A 296 -9.79 -8.81 9.87
N LYS A 297 -9.22 -9.64 8.98
CA LYS A 297 -9.00 -9.34 7.56
C LYS A 297 -8.14 -8.09 7.34
N PRO A 298 -6.86 -8.12 7.76
CA PRO A 298 -5.95 -6.97 7.69
C PRO A 298 -5.60 -6.66 6.24
N ARG A 299 -6.23 -5.63 5.66
CA ARG A 299 -5.99 -5.23 4.27
C ARG A 299 -4.73 -4.39 4.11
N PHE A 300 -4.42 -3.62 5.11
CA PHE A 300 -3.27 -2.72 5.16
C PHE A 300 -2.71 -2.70 6.58
N PHE A 301 -1.45 -2.39 6.70
CA PHE A 301 -0.84 -1.97 7.95
C PHE A 301 0.25 -0.93 7.69
N ALA A 302 0.55 -0.13 8.67
CA ALA A 302 1.66 0.81 8.65
C ALA A 302 2.52 0.64 9.89
N ILE A 303 3.84 0.79 9.73
CA ILE A 303 4.81 0.84 10.83
C ILE A 303 5.08 2.30 11.14
N SER A 304 5.11 2.67 12.43
CA SER A 304 5.50 4.02 12.85
C SER A 304 6.93 4.33 12.38
N LYS A 305 7.20 5.61 12.12
CA LYS A 305 8.48 6.05 11.56
C LYS A 305 9.70 5.64 12.41
N ASP A 306 9.53 5.58 13.72
CA ASP A 306 10.56 5.11 14.66
C ASP A 306 10.62 3.59 14.81
N GLY A 307 9.69 2.85 14.20
CA GLY A 307 9.64 1.41 14.23
C GLY A 307 9.10 0.80 15.53
N THR A 308 8.53 1.58 16.43
CA THR A 308 8.06 1.06 17.73
C THR A 308 6.65 0.50 17.70
N GLU A 309 5.85 0.86 16.71
CA GLU A 309 4.43 0.52 16.62
C GLU A 309 4.04 0.03 15.22
N LEU A 310 3.08 -0.89 15.15
CA LEU A 310 2.42 -1.32 13.92
C LEU A 310 0.91 -1.11 14.08
N TYR A 311 0.29 -0.53 13.07
CA TYR A 311 -1.14 -0.27 13.00
C TYR A 311 -1.78 -1.09 11.90
N ALA A 312 -2.68 -2.03 12.23
CA ALA A 312 -3.36 -2.89 11.27
C ALA A 312 -4.78 -2.41 10.97
N ALA A 313 -5.05 -2.10 9.72
CA ALA A 313 -6.37 -1.73 9.22
C ALA A 313 -7.20 -2.98 8.96
N ASN A 314 -8.12 -3.30 9.87
CA ASN A 314 -8.93 -4.51 9.88
C ASN A 314 -10.24 -4.29 9.09
N GLU A 315 -10.26 -4.70 7.83
CA GLU A 315 -11.41 -4.52 6.93
C GLU A 315 -12.72 -5.09 7.52
N LYS A 316 -12.69 -6.30 8.11
CA LYS A 316 -13.86 -6.92 8.78
C LYS A 316 -14.03 -6.49 10.24
N GLY A 317 -12.99 -6.00 10.87
CA GLY A 317 -13.02 -5.53 12.25
C GLY A 317 -13.63 -4.12 12.38
N HIS A 318 -13.72 -3.38 11.29
CA HIS A 318 -14.14 -1.98 11.27
C HIS A 318 -13.33 -1.10 12.24
N ASN A 319 -12.05 -1.41 12.41
CA ASN A 319 -11.15 -0.70 13.30
C ASN A 319 -9.71 -0.75 12.79
N VAL A 320 -8.87 0.09 13.37
CA VAL A 320 -7.42 -0.03 13.29
C VAL A 320 -6.91 -0.46 14.66
N THR A 321 -6.17 -1.56 14.69
CA THR A 321 -5.54 -2.07 15.92
C THR A 321 -4.08 -1.69 15.98
N ARG A 322 -3.60 -1.31 17.15
CA ARG A 322 -2.22 -0.94 17.43
C ARG A 322 -1.49 -2.08 18.14
N TYR A 323 -0.26 -2.33 17.70
CA TYR A 323 0.67 -3.31 18.27
C TYR A 323 1.99 -2.64 18.60
N LEU A 324 2.59 -3.01 19.72
CA LEU A 324 3.97 -2.67 20.03
C LEU A 324 4.89 -3.68 19.35
N ILE A 325 5.96 -3.18 18.75
CA ILE A 325 7.00 -4.00 18.12
C ILE A 325 8.15 -4.18 19.10
N ASP A 326 8.46 -5.42 19.47
CA ASP A 326 9.64 -5.71 20.27
C ASP A 326 10.92 -5.44 19.44
N PRO A 327 11.81 -4.54 19.84
CA PRO A 327 12.95 -4.10 19.03
C PRO A 327 14.00 -5.20 18.81
N GLU A 328 14.05 -6.22 19.68
CA GLU A 328 15.03 -7.30 19.57
C GLU A 328 14.50 -8.50 18.78
N THR A 329 13.24 -8.81 18.94
CA THR A 329 12.64 -9.99 18.33
C THR A 329 11.71 -9.69 17.15
N GLY A 330 11.24 -8.45 16.98
CA GLY A 330 10.25 -8.06 15.96
C GLY A 330 8.85 -8.64 16.22
N LYS A 331 8.58 -9.21 17.38
CA LYS A 331 7.26 -9.73 17.74
C LYS A 331 6.29 -8.60 18.04
N LEU A 332 5.03 -8.85 17.67
CA LEU A 332 3.93 -7.92 17.87
C LEU A 332 3.18 -8.27 19.15
N THR A 333 2.93 -7.26 19.99
CA THR A 333 2.08 -7.36 21.17
C THR A 333 0.92 -6.38 21.04
N TYR A 334 -0.31 -6.86 21.14
CA TYR A 334 -1.52 -6.02 21.07
C TYR A 334 -1.49 -4.94 22.16
N ALA A 335 -1.85 -3.72 21.77
CA ALA A 335 -1.91 -2.57 22.69
C ALA A 335 -3.36 -2.05 22.84
N ASP A 336 -4.00 -1.67 21.74
CA ASP A 336 -5.36 -1.11 21.72
C ASP A 336 -5.99 -1.11 20.31
N ALA A 337 -7.25 -0.62 20.24
CA ALA A 337 -8.02 -0.48 19.01
C ALA A 337 -8.87 0.81 19.04
N ASP A 338 -8.25 1.94 19.30
CA ASP A 338 -8.95 3.22 19.53
C ASP A 338 -9.52 3.86 18.26
N MET A 339 -9.00 3.53 17.07
CA MET A 339 -9.50 4.10 15.82
C MET A 339 -10.58 3.19 15.20
N ILE A 340 -11.82 3.67 15.21
CA ILE A 340 -12.98 2.99 14.62
C ILE A 340 -13.25 3.59 13.24
N ALA A 341 -13.27 2.78 12.20
CA ALA A 341 -13.51 3.21 10.82
C ALA A 341 -14.19 2.10 10.02
N SER A 342 -15.10 2.46 9.10
CA SER A 342 -15.85 1.49 8.28
C SER A 342 -14.91 0.77 7.31
N ALA A 343 -14.72 -0.53 7.47
CA ALA A 343 -13.87 -1.37 6.60
C ALA A 343 -12.57 -0.65 6.17
N PRO A 344 -11.66 -0.29 7.11
CA PRO A 344 -10.46 0.47 6.82
C PRO A 344 -9.56 -0.29 5.85
N ALA A 345 -9.04 0.42 4.86
CA ALA A 345 -8.28 -0.14 3.75
C ALA A 345 -6.87 0.42 3.61
N CYS A 346 -6.59 1.58 4.20
CA CYS A 346 -5.29 2.24 4.23
C CYS A 346 -5.22 3.20 5.42
N ILE A 347 -4.02 3.41 5.96
CA ILE A 347 -3.74 4.40 7.00
C ILE A 347 -2.40 5.08 6.72
N VAL A 348 -2.35 6.41 6.91
CA VAL A 348 -1.11 7.19 6.86
C VAL A 348 -1.05 8.14 8.05
N PHE A 349 0.16 8.48 8.49
CA PHE A 349 0.41 9.31 9.66
C PHE A 349 1.22 10.55 9.31
N THR A 350 0.89 11.68 9.97
CA THR A 350 1.75 12.88 10.00
C THR A 350 2.12 13.18 11.45
N GLU A 351 3.31 13.74 11.65
CA GLU A 351 3.79 14.22 12.93
C GLU A 351 4.09 15.72 12.81
N LYS A 352 3.77 16.47 13.87
CA LYS A 352 4.23 17.87 14.06
C LYS A 352 5.36 17.94 15.06
#